data_a6053821b8faea99012df66804ce1604
#
_entry.id   a6053821b8faea99012df66804ce1604
#
_cell.length_a   1.000
_cell.length_b   1.000
_cell.length_c   1.000
_cell.angle_alpha   90.00
_cell.angle_beta   90.00
_cell.angle_gamma   90.00
#
_symmetry.space_group_name_H-M   'P 1'
#
loop_
_entity.id
_entity.type
_entity.pdbx_description
1 polymer ?
#
loop_
_entity_poly.entity_id
_entity_poly.type
_entity_poly.pdbx_seq_one_letter_code
_entity_poly.pdbx_strand_id
1 'polypeptide(L)'
;MLDGLEAVAQKGEGGPHDGRLALFSIADLTAIRNLIRGGSVIDWHRLYFADRDQVDRFLRVHEFDPERGPDMARLEALREQAVDYLERHLGFHIAEEVAERIPARDLLLVASQNGKRRTHACVVLKVMHVLQHLAGRELVNRLSVSADQIFRAVEDKVLRTVEEMKGAGCAIVEFEWSRKEPDSLITKLLAKRDNIAAHVYDKLRFRMITHSEDEIVFVLRELVQRLVPFNYVIPGESLNDIVDLDGFVERDPTLRRHLPQLLDLSTVAADKRTPVVNEFSGPSYRVVNFVADLPVRVDQLLNRPPGDDLFMDNGSVVFVLTEFQIVDARTAEANEIGENSHEGYKERQIMRVKARLAHGMKDEGERTPPLLDLTGRQDGDLGHD
;
A
#
# COMPACT_ATOMS: atom_id res chain seq x y z
N MET A 1 -29.62 -23.34 59.06
CA MET A 1 -29.58 -23.85 57.68
C MET A 1 -29.45 -22.64 56.78
N LEU A 2 -28.32 -22.07 56.79
CA LEU A 2 -27.89 -20.96 55.90
C LEU A 2 -26.36 -21.16 55.75
N ASP A 3 -25.99 -22.04 54.86
CA ASP A 3 -24.61 -22.18 54.39
C ASP A 3 -24.66 -22.79 52.97
N GLY A 4 -24.32 -22.02 51.94
CA GLY A 4 -24.22 -22.55 50.60
C GLY A 4 -24.49 -21.57 49.48
N LEU A 5 -24.06 -20.30 49.61
CA LEU A 5 -24.15 -19.34 48.50
C LEU A 5 -22.95 -18.33 48.50
N GLU A 6 -21.72 -18.88 48.48
CA GLU A 6 -20.53 -18.08 48.22
C GLU A 6 -19.43 -18.92 47.57
N ALA A 7 -19.63 -19.34 46.33
CA ALA A 7 -18.58 -19.94 45.53
C ALA A 7 -18.88 -19.92 44.02
N VAL A 8 -19.38 -18.81 43.47
CA VAL A 8 -19.42 -18.60 42.02
C VAL A 8 -19.25 -17.12 41.74
N ALA A 9 -18.05 -16.58 41.87
CA ALA A 9 -17.71 -15.28 41.32
C ALA A 9 -16.19 -15.10 41.26
N GLN A 10 -15.53 -15.85 40.38
CA GLN A 10 -14.22 -15.49 39.82
C GLN A 10 -14.03 -16.27 38.51
N LYS A 11 -14.88 -16.02 37.52
CA LYS A 11 -14.52 -16.22 36.11
C LYS A 11 -14.07 -14.86 35.61
N GLY A 12 -12.78 -14.79 35.31
CA GLY A 12 -12.16 -13.60 34.78
C GLY A 12 -12.93 -13.09 33.55
N GLU A 13 -13.14 -11.80 33.53
CA GLU A 13 -13.58 -11.03 32.36
C GLU A 13 -12.49 -11.03 31.28
N GLY A 14 -12.29 -12.17 30.62
CA GLY A 14 -11.63 -12.22 29.33
C GLY A 14 -12.67 -11.76 28.28
N GLY A 15 -12.56 -10.54 27.80
CA GLY A 15 -13.39 -10.05 26.71
C GLY A 15 -13.22 -10.93 25.44
N PRO A 16 -14.11 -10.80 24.44
CA PRO A 16 -14.10 -11.61 23.22
C PRO A 16 -12.81 -11.50 22.37
N HIS A 17 -11.87 -10.63 22.74
CA HIS A 17 -10.60 -10.40 22.05
C HIS A 17 -9.42 -11.26 22.55
N ASP A 18 -9.50 -11.85 23.74
CA ASP A 18 -8.35 -12.45 24.43
C ASP A 18 -7.68 -13.59 23.61
N GLY A 19 -8.46 -14.43 22.92
CA GLY A 19 -7.92 -15.47 22.05
C GLY A 19 -7.35 -14.96 20.71
N ARG A 20 -7.83 -13.82 20.22
CA ARG A 20 -7.42 -13.23 18.94
C ARG A 20 -6.10 -12.46 19.07
N LEU A 21 -5.83 -11.83 20.21
CA LEU A 21 -4.60 -11.09 20.48
C LEU A 21 -3.36 -12.00 20.47
N ALA A 22 -3.50 -13.25 20.92
CA ALA A 22 -2.43 -14.25 20.87
C ALA A 22 -1.98 -14.59 19.44
N LEU A 23 -2.77 -14.25 18.42
CA LEU A 23 -2.46 -14.51 17.02
C LEU A 23 -1.48 -13.49 16.42
N PHE A 24 -1.22 -12.35 17.07
CA PHE A 24 -0.29 -11.35 16.55
C PHE A 24 1.17 -11.74 16.77
N SER A 25 1.92 -11.78 15.69
CA SER A 25 3.39 -11.88 15.71
C SER A 25 4.03 -10.50 15.64
N ILE A 26 5.31 -10.42 15.96
CA ILE A 26 6.10 -9.18 15.76
C ILE A 26 6.14 -8.80 14.26
N ALA A 27 6.13 -9.77 13.35
CA ALA A 27 6.07 -9.54 11.92
C ALA A 27 4.77 -8.82 11.52
N ASP A 28 3.62 -9.25 12.07
CA ASP A 28 2.32 -8.61 11.83
C ASP A 28 2.30 -7.15 12.32
N LEU A 29 2.75 -6.92 13.57
CA LEU A 29 2.78 -5.58 14.15
C LEU A 29 3.71 -4.64 13.37
N THR A 30 4.84 -5.15 12.90
CA THR A 30 5.77 -4.37 12.05
C THR A 30 5.17 -4.06 10.69
N ALA A 31 4.50 -5.03 10.07
CA ALA A 31 3.82 -4.83 8.80
C ALA A 31 2.68 -3.81 8.91
N ILE A 32 1.83 -3.92 9.94
CA ILE A 32 0.77 -2.94 10.24
C ILE A 32 1.35 -1.55 10.44
N ARG A 33 2.43 -1.43 11.22
CA ARG A 33 3.11 -0.14 11.42
C ARG A 33 3.57 0.49 10.12
N ASN A 34 4.19 -0.30 9.22
CA ASN A 34 4.61 0.17 7.91
C ASN A 34 3.43 0.63 7.05
N LEU A 35 2.31 -0.07 7.14
CA LEU A 35 1.08 0.25 6.43
C LEU A 35 0.53 1.62 6.85
N ILE A 36 0.33 1.83 8.16
CA ILE A 36 -0.31 3.04 8.70
C ILE A 36 0.62 4.26 8.72
N ARG A 37 1.93 4.08 8.67
CA ARG A 37 2.92 5.16 8.61
C ARG A 37 3.40 5.51 7.21
N GLY A 38 3.12 4.66 6.21
CA GLY A 38 3.58 4.87 4.84
C GLY A 38 5.09 4.87 4.72
N GLY A 39 5.74 3.81 5.21
CA GLY A 39 7.18 3.64 5.13
C GLY A 39 7.70 3.54 3.69
N SER A 40 9.02 3.71 3.51
CA SER A 40 9.65 3.53 2.19
C SER A 40 9.57 2.08 1.74
N VAL A 41 9.25 1.86 0.47
CA VAL A 41 9.28 0.53 -0.18
C VAL A 41 10.68 -0.09 -0.20
N ILE A 42 11.75 0.72 -0.09
CA ILE A 42 13.14 0.26 -0.13
C ILE A 42 13.74 0.18 1.28
N ASP A 43 13.33 1.08 2.18
CA ASP A 43 13.89 1.21 3.52
C ASP A 43 13.16 0.38 4.57
N TRP A 44 12.51 -0.71 4.16
CA TRP A 44 11.99 -1.68 5.10
C TRP A 44 13.14 -2.21 5.96
N HIS A 45 12.94 -2.11 7.25
CA HIS A 45 13.99 -2.42 8.22
C HIS A 45 14.09 -3.93 8.45
N ARG A 46 14.33 -4.31 9.67
CA ARG A 46 14.46 -5.71 10.06
C ARG A 46 13.17 -6.49 9.76
N LEU A 47 13.30 -7.65 9.11
CA LEU A 47 12.25 -8.64 9.02
C LEU A 47 12.16 -9.47 10.31
N TYR A 48 10.99 -10.04 10.59
CA TYR A 48 10.73 -10.79 11.81
C TYR A 48 9.98 -12.09 11.56
N PHE A 49 10.20 -12.72 10.42
CA PHE A 49 9.60 -14.03 10.15
C PHE A 49 10.17 -15.08 11.11
N ALA A 50 9.28 -15.75 11.86
CA ALA A 50 9.66 -16.75 12.83
C ALA A 50 9.88 -18.13 12.19
N ASP A 51 9.14 -18.44 11.13
CA ASP A 51 9.09 -19.75 10.51
C ASP A 51 8.79 -19.65 9.00
N ARG A 52 8.83 -20.81 8.34
CA ARG A 52 8.59 -20.93 6.91
C ARG A 52 7.13 -20.65 6.53
N ASP A 53 6.18 -20.93 7.41
CA ASP A 53 4.76 -20.67 7.15
C ASP A 53 4.48 -19.16 7.02
N GLN A 54 5.15 -18.35 7.83
CA GLN A 54 5.06 -16.89 7.71
C GLN A 54 5.70 -16.38 6.43
N VAL A 55 6.84 -16.95 6.02
CA VAL A 55 7.48 -16.65 4.74
C VAL A 55 6.57 -17.02 3.57
N ASP A 56 5.93 -18.17 3.62
CA ASP A 56 5.05 -18.63 2.55
C ASP A 56 3.79 -17.77 2.41
N ARG A 57 3.21 -17.35 3.54
CA ARG A 57 2.12 -16.37 3.50
C ARG A 57 2.58 -15.07 2.84
N PHE A 58 3.73 -14.55 3.23
CA PHE A 58 4.30 -13.34 2.63
C PHE A 58 4.51 -13.49 1.12
N LEU A 59 5.08 -14.60 0.67
CA LEU A 59 5.29 -14.88 -0.76
C LEU A 59 3.95 -14.95 -1.51
N ARG A 60 2.93 -15.60 -0.96
CA ARG A 60 1.60 -15.66 -1.59
C ARG A 60 0.95 -14.29 -1.73
N VAL A 61 1.12 -13.40 -0.75
CA VAL A 61 0.65 -12.01 -0.85
C VAL A 61 1.34 -11.26 -2.00
N HIS A 62 2.58 -11.65 -2.34
CA HIS A 62 3.35 -11.14 -3.49
C HIS A 62 3.09 -11.89 -4.79
N GLU A 63 2.10 -12.78 -4.83
CA GLU A 63 1.77 -13.64 -5.98
C GLU A 63 2.86 -14.67 -6.34
N PHE A 64 3.71 -15.04 -5.40
CA PHE A 64 4.59 -16.20 -5.51
C PHE A 64 3.99 -17.37 -4.74
N ASP A 65 3.65 -18.45 -5.45
CA ASP A 65 3.22 -19.69 -4.80
C ASP A 65 4.45 -20.57 -4.52
N PRO A 66 4.77 -20.84 -3.24
CA PRO A 66 5.90 -21.65 -2.85
C PRO A 66 5.88 -23.10 -3.37
N GLU A 67 4.70 -23.59 -3.75
CA GLU A 67 4.52 -24.97 -4.29
C GLU A 67 4.61 -25.00 -5.82
N ARG A 68 4.66 -23.83 -6.47
CA ARG A 68 4.70 -23.72 -7.91
C ARG A 68 6.13 -23.54 -8.40
N GLY A 69 6.66 -24.52 -9.12
CA GLY A 69 8.04 -24.52 -9.62
C GLY A 69 8.43 -23.25 -10.41
N PRO A 70 7.63 -22.77 -11.38
CA PRO A 70 7.93 -21.54 -12.10
C PRO A 70 8.06 -20.29 -11.23
N ASP A 71 7.26 -20.18 -10.15
CA ASP A 71 7.32 -19.05 -9.23
C ASP A 71 8.62 -19.09 -8.41
N MET A 72 9.01 -20.28 -7.95
CA MET A 72 10.28 -20.44 -7.24
C MET A 72 11.47 -20.22 -8.17
N ALA A 73 11.42 -20.67 -9.42
CA ALA A 73 12.46 -20.37 -10.42
C ALA A 73 12.55 -18.85 -10.68
N ARG A 74 11.44 -18.14 -10.75
CA ARG A 74 11.43 -16.68 -10.86
C ARG A 74 12.06 -16.01 -9.65
N LEU A 75 11.78 -16.49 -8.44
CA LEU A 75 12.37 -15.96 -7.21
C LEU A 75 13.88 -16.12 -7.18
N GLU A 76 14.38 -17.29 -7.64
CA GLU A 76 15.83 -17.55 -7.81
C GLU A 76 16.46 -16.62 -8.85
N ALA A 77 15.82 -16.45 -10.01
CA ALA A 77 16.30 -15.54 -11.05
C ALA A 77 16.38 -14.07 -10.54
N LEU A 78 15.44 -13.64 -9.73
CA LEU A 78 15.49 -12.31 -9.08
C LEU A 78 16.68 -12.19 -8.13
N ARG A 79 17.00 -13.26 -7.35
CA ARG A 79 18.18 -13.28 -6.49
C ARG A 79 19.46 -13.15 -7.30
N GLU A 80 19.62 -13.94 -8.37
CA GLU A 80 20.79 -13.90 -9.25
C GLU A 80 20.98 -12.50 -9.86
N GLN A 81 19.91 -11.89 -10.38
CA GLN A 81 19.93 -10.54 -10.91
C GLN A 81 20.28 -9.50 -9.83
N ALA A 82 19.78 -9.66 -8.61
CA ALA A 82 20.06 -8.76 -7.50
C ALA A 82 21.53 -8.84 -7.06
N VAL A 83 22.08 -10.04 -6.96
CA VAL A 83 23.51 -10.26 -6.63
C VAL A 83 24.38 -9.67 -7.72
N ASP A 84 24.10 -9.98 -8.99
CA ASP A 84 24.84 -9.44 -10.14
C ASP A 84 24.83 -7.89 -10.14
N TYR A 85 23.69 -7.26 -9.90
CA TYR A 85 23.59 -5.80 -9.80
C TYR A 85 24.44 -5.25 -8.65
N LEU A 86 24.36 -5.86 -7.47
CA LEU A 86 25.08 -5.43 -6.28
C LEU A 86 26.61 -5.52 -6.47
N GLU A 87 27.08 -6.60 -7.08
CA GLU A 87 28.50 -6.83 -7.30
C GLU A 87 29.07 -5.98 -8.42
N ARG A 88 28.43 -5.95 -9.59
CA ARG A 88 28.95 -5.24 -10.77
C ARG A 88 28.78 -3.73 -10.70
N HIS A 89 27.66 -3.25 -10.18
CA HIS A 89 27.36 -1.81 -10.22
C HIS A 89 27.70 -1.08 -8.92
N LEU A 90 27.60 -1.76 -7.78
CA LEU A 90 27.82 -1.12 -6.47
C LEU A 90 29.10 -1.62 -5.77
N GLY A 91 29.77 -2.64 -6.32
CA GLY A 91 31.01 -3.20 -5.74
C GLY A 91 30.80 -3.89 -4.40
N PHE A 92 29.57 -4.31 -4.08
CA PHE A 92 29.31 -5.09 -2.88
C PHE A 92 29.86 -6.51 -3.06
N HIS A 93 30.41 -7.05 -1.98
CA HIS A 93 30.74 -8.47 -1.92
C HIS A 93 29.64 -9.20 -1.16
N ILE A 94 28.86 -10.03 -1.83
CA ILE A 94 27.80 -10.83 -1.21
C ILE A 94 28.37 -12.19 -0.79
N ALA A 95 28.09 -12.60 0.45
CA ALA A 95 28.54 -13.89 0.93
C ALA A 95 27.99 -15.04 0.05
N GLU A 96 28.86 -15.96 -0.38
CA GLU A 96 28.54 -17.08 -1.29
C GLU A 96 27.30 -17.88 -0.86
N GLU A 97 27.12 -18.07 0.45
CA GLU A 97 25.94 -18.78 0.94
C GLU A 97 24.64 -18.03 0.63
N VAL A 98 24.64 -16.70 0.68
CA VAL A 98 23.47 -15.85 0.37
C VAL A 98 23.31 -15.71 -1.15
N ALA A 99 24.44 -15.60 -1.87
CA ALA A 99 24.45 -15.45 -3.31
C ALA A 99 23.96 -16.71 -4.05
N GLU A 100 24.32 -17.92 -3.55
CA GLU A 100 24.16 -19.13 -4.34
C GLU A 100 23.57 -20.32 -3.59
N ARG A 101 23.89 -20.52 -2.28
CA ARG A 101 23.60 -21.79 -1.60
C ARG A 101 22.27 -21.81 -0.88
N ILE A 102 21.88 -20.70 -0.28
CA ILE A 102 20.59 -20.60 0.43
C ILE A 102 19.50 -20.37 -0.62
N PRO A 103 18.41 -21.16 -0.63
CA PRO A 103 17.29 -20.91 -1.52
C PRO A 103 16.76 -19.47 -1.33
N ALA A 104 16.39 -18.79 -2.42
CA ALA A 104 15.92 -17.41 -2.37
C ALA A 104 14.71 -17.21 -1.41
N ARG A 105 13.82 -18.21 -1.34
CA ARG A 105 12.73 -18.28 -0.37
C ARG A 105 13.23 -18.16 1.08
N ASP A 106 14.31 -18.85 1.43
CA ASP A 106 14.83 -18.92 2.79
C ASP A 106 15.65 -17.67 3.19
N LEU A 107 16.00 -16.78 2.22
CA LEU A 107 16.63 -15.49 2.51
C LEU A 107 15.79 -14.61 3.42
N LEU A 108 14.46 -14.73 3.37
CA LEU A 108 13.54 -14.02 4.26
C LEU A 108 13.72 -14.44 5.73
N LEU A 109 13.95 -15.73 6.00
CA LEU A 109 14.29 -16.22 7.33
C LEU A 109 15.68 -15.75 7.77
N VAL A 110 16.68 -15.83 6.87
CA VAL A 110 18.05 -15.36 7.15
C VAL A 110 18.05 -13.87 7.48
N ALA A 111 17.28 -13.07 6.77
CA ALA A 111 17.12 -11.64 7.02
C ALA A 111 16.40 -11.33 8.35
N SER A 112 15.64 -12.30 8.89
CA SER A 112 14.92 -12.17 10.16
C SER A 112 15.74 -12.60 11.39
N GLN A 113 16.83 -13.36 11.18
CA GLN A 113 17.67 -13.89 12.22
C GLN A 113 18.84 -12.97 12.55
N ASN A 114 19.42 -13.10 13.76
CA ASN A 114 20.67 -12.42 14.08
C ASN A 114 21.86 -13.17 13.45
N GLY A 115 22.82 -12.43 12.91
CA GLY A 115 24.02 -13.04 12.34
C GLY A 115 24.64 -12.24 11.18
N LYS A 116 25.85 -12.64 10.78
CA LYS A 116 26.61 -11.95 9.72
C LYS A 116 25.91 -11.98 8.35
N ARG A 117 25.16 -13.06 8.05
CA ARG A 117 24.45 -13.24 6.78
C ARG A 117 23.22 -12.36 6.64
N ARG A 118 22.66 -11.91 7.77
CA ARG A 118 21.43 -11.09 7.79
C ARG A 118 21.52 -9.85 6.90
N THR A 119 22.61 -9.09 7.04
CA THR A 119 22.79 -7.84 6.27
C THR A 119 22.85 -8.13 4.77
N HIS A 120 23.59 -9.17 4.36
CA HIS A 120 23.65 -9.58 2.96
C HIS A 120 22.28 -10.00 2.44
N ALA A 121 21.54 -10.83 3.17
CA ALA A 121 20.19 -11.24 2.81
C ALA A 121 19.23 -10.03 2.70
N CYS A 122 19.25 -9.10 3.66
CA CYS A 122 18.44 -7.89 3.61
C CYS A 122 18.74 -7.03 2.37
N VAL A 123 20.00 -6.84 2.02
CA VAL A 123 20.39 -6.03 0.86
C VAL A 123 19.95 -6.70 -0.44
N VAL A 124 20.17 -8.02 -0.58
CA VAL A 124 19.72 -8.79 -1.74
C VAL A 124 18.20 -8.72 -1.89
N LEU A 125 17.43 -8.96 -0.81
CA LEU A 125 15.97 -8.89 -0.83
C LEU A 125 15.44 -7.51 -1.23
N LYS A 126 16.08 -6.43 -0.80
CA LYS A 126 15.71 -5.07 -1.21
C LYS A 126 15.85 -4.85 -2.72
N VAL A 127 16.95 -5.36 -3.31
CA VAL A 127 17.15 -5.26 -4.76
C VAL A 127 16.20 -6.17 -5.51
N MET A 128 15.98 -7.41 -5.05
CA MET A 128 14.96 -8.31 -5.62
C MET A 128 13.59 -7.66 -5.66
N HIS A 129 13.19 -6.99 -4.58
CA HIS A 129 11.93 -6.24 -4.49
C HIS A 129 11.82 -5.17 -5.58
N VAL A 130 12.88 -4.35 -5.77
CA VAL A 130 12.90 -3.29 -6.78
C VAL A 130 12.84 -3.90 -8.20
N LEU A 131 13.61 -4.95 -8.45
CA LEU A 131 13.63 -5.65 -9.75
C LEU A 131 12.24 -6.22 -10.11
N GLN A 132 11.58 -6.88 -9.16
CA GLN A 132 10.24 -7.43 -9.36
C GLN A 132 9.22 -6.33 -9.62
N HIS A 133 9.31 -5.21 -8.90
CA HIS A 133 8.40 -4.07 -9.08
C HIS A 133 8.56 -3.42 -10.46
N LEU A 134 9.82 -3.18 -10.89
CA LEU A 134 10.12 -2.65 -12.22
C LEU A 134 9.63 -3.59 -13.33
N ALA A 135 9.93 -4.88 -13.21
CA ALA A 135 9.50 -5.90 -14.17
C ALA A 135 7.96 -5.92 -14.34
N GLY A 136 7.23 -5.86 -13.24
CA GLY A 136 5.76 -5.82 -13.27
C GLY A 136 5.21 -4.52 -13.90
N ARG A 137 5.89 -3.38 -13.70
CA ARG A 137 5.54 -2.12 -14.38
C ARG A 137 5.80 -2.16 -15.87
N GLU A 138 6.90 -2.76 -16.30
CA GLU A 138 7.21 -2.94 -17.72
C GLU A 138 6.23 -3.92 -18.39
N LEU A 139 5.89 -5.00 -17.69
CA LEU A 139 4.96 -6.00 -18.19
C LEU A 139 3.62 -5.39 -18.60
N VAL A 140 3.07 -4.46 -17.83
CA VAL A 140 1.80 -3.78 -18.15
C VAL A 140 1.80 -3.19 -19.56
N ASN A 141 2.93 -2.62 -20.01
CA ASN A 141 3.04 -2.02 -21.34
C ASN A 141 3.13 -3.04 -22.48
N ARG A 142 3.44 -4.29 -22.16
CA ARG A 142 3.57 -5.41 -23.12
C ARG A 142 2.30 -6.25 -23.22
N LEU A 143 1.35 -6.06 -22.30
CA LEU A 143 0.14 -6.84 -22.25
C LEU A 143 -0.90 -6.35 -23.25
N SER A 144 -1.56 -7.29 -23.93
CA SER A 144 -2.73 -7.03 -24.78
C SER A 144 -4.03 -7.09 -23.96
N VAL A 145 -4.03 -6.55 -22.73
CA VAL A 145 -5.20 -6.47 -21.85
C VAL A 145 -5.56 -5.03 -21.58
N SER A 146 -6.86 -4.76 -21.46
CA SER A 146 -7.31 -3.43 -21.06
C SER A 146 -7.05 -3.17 -19.59
N ALA A 147 -6.84 -1.90 -19.22
CA ALA A 147 -6.76 -1.51 -17.81
C ALA A 147 -8.01 -1.96 -17.02
N ASP A 148 -9.17 -1.97 -17.67
CA ASP A 148 -10.43 -2.42 -17.07
C ASP A 148 -10.41 -3.90 -16.68
N GLN A 149 -9.81 -4.77 -17.51
CA GLN A 149 -9.66 -6.19 -17.17
C GLN A 149 -8.73 -6.39 -15.97
N ILE A 150 -7.64 -5.63 -15.88
CA ILE A 150 -6.73 -5.66 -14.74
C ILE A 150 -7.44 -5.15 -13.48
N PHE A 151 -8.21 -4.06 -13.57
CA PHE A 151 -8.98 -3.54 -12.45
C PHE A 151 -10.02 -4.54 -11.93
N ARG A 152 -10.73 -5.23 -12.81
CA ARG A 152 -11.66 -6.31 -12.41
C ARG A 152 -10.94 -7.42 -11.66
N ALA A 153 -9.77 -7.83 -12.12
CA ALA A 153 -8.98 -8.84 -11.41
C ALA A 153 -8.59 -8.41 -9.97
N VAL A 154 -8.27 -7.11 -9.79
CA VAL A 154 -8.04 -6.55 -8.44
C VAL A 154 -9.32 -6.59 -7.61
N GLU A 155 -10.44 -6.12 -8.18
CA GLU A 155 -11.74 -6.12 -7.49
C GLU A 155 -12.13 -7.53 -7.03
N ASP A 156 -12.04 -8.53 -7.92
CA ASP A 156 -12.34 -9.91 -7.62
C ASP A 156 -11.40 -10.48 -6.53
N LYS A 157 -10.12 -10.10 -6.56
CA LYS A 157 -9.15 -10.49 -5.53
C LYS A 157 -9.52 -9.90 -4.18
N VAL A 158 -9.79 -8.60 -4.13
CA VAL A 158 -10.14 -7.90 -2.88
C VAL A 158 -11.46 -8.40 -2.32
N LEU A 159 -12.50 -8.55 -3.17
CA LEU A 159 -13.80 -9.07 -2.77
C LEU A 159 -13.69 -10.47 -2.12
N ARG A 160 -12.98 -11.40 -2.76
CA ARG A 160 -12.74 -12.73 -2.20
C ARG A 160 -12.02 -12.67 -0.86
N THR A 161 -10.97 -11.86 -0.77
CA THR A 161 -10.21 -11.71 0.48
C THR A 161 -11.07 -11.14 1.61
N VAL A 162 -11.92 -10.14 1.33
CA VAL A 162 -12.81 -9.55 2.33
C VAL A 162 -13.84 -10.59 2.82
N GLU A 163 -14.39 -11.40 1.93
CA GLU A 163 -15.30 -12.48 2.34
C GLU A 163 -14.59 -13.58 3.18
N GLU A 164 -13.34 -13.92 2.85
CA GLU A 164 -12.52 -14.80 3.68
C GLU A 164 -12.23 -14.19 5.05
N MET A 165 -11.94 -12.89 5.12
CA MET A 165 -11.72 -12.17 6.38
C MET A 165 -12.96 -12.15 7.26
N LYS A 166 -14.14 -11.90 6.69
CA LYS A 166 -15.42 -12.01 7.40
C LYS A 166 -15.65 -13.43 7.90
N GLY A 167 -15.40 -14.44 7.07
CA GLY A 167 -15.46 -15.86 7.45
C GLY A 167 -14.49 -16.24 8.56
N ALA A 168 -13.34 -15.57 8.66
CA ALA A 168 -12.34 -15.71 9.73
C ALA A 168 -12.70 -14.91 11.01
N GLY A 169 -13.85 -14.23 11.04
CA GLY A 169 -14.34 -13.50 12.21
C GLY A 169 -13.92 -12.04 12.29
N CYS A 170 -13.44 -11.43 11.19
CA CYS A 170 -13.26 -9.97 11.16
C CYS A 170 -14.62 -9.26 11.22
N ALA A 171 -14.78 -8.34 12.15
CA ALA A 171 -16.02 -7.58 12.36
C ALA A 171 -16.14 -6.41 11.35
N ILE A 172 -16.14 -6.74 10.04
CA ILE A 172 -16.40 -5.79 8.96
C ILE A 172 -17.91 -5.68 8.79
N VAL A 173 -18.49 -4.55 9.18
CA VAL A 173 -19.96 -4.30 9.15
C VAL A 173 -20.40 -3.91 7.75
N GLU A 174 -19.57 -3.11 7.07
CA GLU A 174 -19.85 -2.62 5.72
C GLU A 174 -18.58 -2.63 4.88
N PHE A 175 -18.73 -2.92 3.60
CA PHE A 175 -17.66 -2.93 2.64
C PHE A 175 -18.14 -2.30 1.33
N GLU A 176 -17.44 -1.27 0.91
CA GLU A 176 -17.72 -0.53 -0.31
C GLU A 176 -16.49 -0.50 -1.21
N TRP A 177 -16.70 -0.47 -2.52
CA TRP A 177 -15.63 -0.18 -3.47
C TRP A 177 -16.14 0.75 -4.57
N SER A 178 -15.23 1.52 -5.12
CA SER A 178 -15.54 2.45 -6.21
C SER A 178 -14.35 2.62 -7.14
N ARG A 179 -14.67 2.85 -8.40
CA ARG A 179 -13.73 3.41 -9.38
C ARG A 179 -14.01 4.90 -9.53
N LYS A 180 -12.96 5.71 -9.52
CA LYS A 180 -13.16 7.15 -9.75
C LYS A 180 -13.54 7.42 -11.20
N GLU A 181 -14.63 8.16 -11.35
CA GLU A 181 -15.05 8.68 -12.63
C GLU A 181 -14.03 9.68 -13.21
N PRO A 182 -13.85 9.73 -14.54
CA PRO A 182 -12.90 10.63 -15.21
C PRO A 182 -13.04 12.09 -14.78
N ASP A 183 -14.26 12.59 -14.66
CA ASP A 183 -14.52 13.98 -14.24
C ASP A 183 -14.05 14.29 -12.82
N SER A 184 -14.19 13.32 -11.91
CA SER A 184 -13.66 13.43 -10.55
C SER A 184 -12.13 13.48 -10.53
N LEU A 185 -11.47 12.73 -11.43
CA LEU A 185 -10.01 12.75 -11.57
C LEU A 185 -9.54 14.09 -12.14
N ILE A 186 -10.21 14.62 -13.16
CA ILE A 186 -9.94 15.94 -13.75
C ILE A 186 -10.06 17.02 -12.67
N THR A 187 -11.15 17.02 -11.91
CA THR A 187 -11.38 17.98 -10.82
C THR A 187 -10.28 17.90 -9.79
N LYS A 188 -9.84 16.69 -9.39
CA LYS A 188 -8.75 16.48 -8.42
C LYS A 188 -7.43 17.03 -8.92
N LEU A 189 -7.09 16.78 -10.19
CA LEU A 189 -5.86 17.27 -10.82
C LEU A 189 -5.84 18.79 -10.92
N LEU A 190 -6.98 19.41 -11.26
CA LEU A 190 -7.11 20.86 -11.32
C LEU A 190 -7.10 21.51 -9.93
N ALA A 191 -7.57 20.83 -8.88
CA ALA A 191 -7.62 21.38 -7.53
C ALA A 191 -6.23 21.52 -6.88
N LYS A 192 -5.32 20.58 -7.10
CA LYS A 192 -3.98 20.54 -6.51
C LYS A 192 -2.91 21.02 -7.48
N ARG A 193 -2.02 21.96 -7.04
CA ARG A 193 -0.97 22.52 -7.90
C ARG A 193 0.07 21.51 -8.35
N ASP A 194 0.43 20.61 -7.44
CA ASP A 194 1.58 19.70 -7.59
C ASP A 194 1.18 18.30 -8.07
N ASN A 195 -0.10 18.09 -8.39
CA ASN A 195 -0.56 16.81 -8.89
C ASN A 195 -0.43 16.73 -10.42
N ILE A 196 0.24 15.69 -10.87
CA ILE A 196 0.26 15.27 -12.27
C ILE A 196 -0.55 13.99 -12.43
N ALA A 197 -0.99 13.72 -13.66
CA ALA A 197 -1.80 12.53 -13.94
C ALA A 197 -1.13 11.21 -13.53
N ALA A 198 0.20 11.16 -13.50
CA ALA A 198 0.97 10.00 -13.04
C ALA A 198 0.82 9.74 -11.53
N HIS A 199 0.45 10.75 -10.72
CA HIS A 199 0.27 10.64 -9.28
C HIS A 199 -1.19 10.43 -8.87
N VAL A 200 -2.05 10.02 -9.80
CA VAL A 200 -3.43 9.64 -9.47
C VAL A 200 -3.45 8.18 -9.05
N TYR A 201 -3.31 7.95 -7.75
CA TYR A 201 -3.22 6.61 -7.17
C TYR A 201 -4.57 5.99 -6.82
N ASP A 202 -5.62 6.79 -6.70
CA ASP A 202 -6.91 6.40 -6.15
C ASP A 202 -7.97 6.09 -7.22
N LYS A 203 -7.55 5.43 -8.32
CA LYS A 203 -8.49 4.95 -9.35
C LYS A 203 -9.40 3.84 -8.83
N LEU A 204 -8.85 2.95 -7.99
CA LEU A 204 -9.59 1.92 -7.26
C LEU A 204 -9.55 2.27 -5.78
N ARG A 205 -10.71 2.29 -5.14
CA ARG A 205 -10.85 2.53 -3.70
C ARG A 205 -11.70 1.45 -3.07
N PHE A 206 -11.24 0.95 -1.93
CA PHE A 206 -11.94 0.02 -1.07
C PHE A 206 -12.11 0.63 0.31
N ARG A 207 -13.34 0.68 0.80
CA ARG A 207 -13.67 1.20 2.13
C ARG A 207 -14.23 0.08 2.99
N MET A 208 -13.70 -0.05 4.19
CA MET A 208 -14.13 -1.02 5.20
C MET A 208 -14.59 -0.28 6.44
N ILE A 209 -15.79 -0.60 6.91
CA ILE A 209 -16.32 -0.09 8.17
C ILE A 209 -16.31 -1.24 9.17
N THR A 210 -15.61 -1.07 10.29
CA THR A 210 -15.54 -2.04 11.37
C THR A 210 -16.53 -1.71 12.47
N HIS A 211 -16.85 -2.68 13.32
CA HIS A 211 -17.75 -2.46 14.44
C HIS A 211 -17.18 -1.47 15.45
N SER A 212 -15.88 -1.51 15.71
CA SER A 212 -15.18 -0.65 16.66
C SER A 212 -13.76 -0.32 16.20
N GLU A 213 -13.13 0.65 16.86
CA GLU A 213 -11.77 1.10 16.59
C GLU A 213 -10.74 -0.03 16.80
N ASP A 214 -10.88 -0.82 17.85
CA ASP A 214 -9.97 -1.96 18.11
C ASP A 214 -10.04 -3.02 17.00
N GLU A 215 -11.20 -3.22 16.35
CA GLU A 215 -11.34 -4.15 15.22
C GLU A 215 -10.56 -3.71 13.98
N ILE A 216 -10.22 -2.43 13.84
CA ILE A 216 -9.39 -1.93 12.73
C ILE A 216 -8.02 -2.62 12.75
N VAL A 217 -7.41 -2.84 13.92
CA VAL A 217 -6.09 -3.50 14.03
C VAL A 217 -6.15 -4.94 13.56
N PHE A 218 -7.25 -5.66 13.86
CA PHE A 218 -7.46 -7.02 13.36
C PHE A 218 -7.67 -7.05 11.85
N VAL A 219 -8.43 -6.11 11.29
CA VAL A 219 -8.60 -5.97 9.83
C VAL A 219 -7.26 -5.67 9.16
N LEU A 220 -6.45 -4.75 9.71
CA LEU A 220 -5.11 -4.45 9.19
C LEU A 220 -4.20 -5.69 9.20
N ARG A 221 -4.26 -6.49 10.27
CA ARG A 221 -3.51 -7.76 10.34
C ARG A 221 -3.90 -8.72 9.21
N GLU A 222 -5.19 -8.96 9.03
CA GLU A 222 -5.66 -9.85 7.98
C GLU A 222 -5.32 -9.32 6.57
N LEU A 223 -5.39 -8.00 6.36
CA LEU A 223 -4.97 -7.37 5.11
C LEU A 223 -3.49 -7.62 4.80
N VAL A 224 -2.58 -7.44 5.75
CA VAL A 224 -1.14 -7.68 5.51
C VAL A 224 -0.80 -9.17 5.36
N GLN A 225 -1.61 -10.06 5.91
CA GLN A 225 -1.41 -11.50 5.80
C GLN A 225 -1.97 -12.11 4.52
N ARG A 226 -2.97 -11.48 3.88
CA ARG A 226 -3.73 -12.07 2.77
C ARG A 226 -3.70 -11.26 1.48
N LEU A 227 -3.51 -9.94 1.54
CA LEU A 227 -3.79 -9.08 0.40
C LEU A 227 -2.72 -8.03 0.14
N VAL A 228 -2.30 -7.27 1.16
CA VAL A 228 -1.51 -6.06 1.00
C VAL A 228 -0.05 -6.31 1.39
N PRO A 229 0.87 -6.37 0.44
CA PRO A 229 2.29 -6.42 0.76
C PRO A 229 2.72 -5.12 1.43
N PHE A 230 3.17 -5.16 2.69
CA PHE A 230 3.55 -3.97 3.45
C PHE A 230 4.67 -3.16 2.79
N ASN A 231 5.50 -3.82 2.01
CA ASN A 231 6.64 -3.25 1.29
C ASN A 231 6.27 -2.61 -0.07
N TYR A 232 5.01 -2.69 -0.48
CA TYR A 232 4.47 -2.01 -1.67
C TYR A 232 3.50 -0.88 -1.30
N VAL A 233 3.44 -0.48 -0.04
CA VAL A 233 2.71 0.73 0.37
C VAL A 233 3.43 1.96 -0.14
N ILE A 234 2.68 2.89 -0.72
CA ILE A 234 3.26 4.09 -1.34
C ILE A 234 3.72 5.08 -0.25
N PRO A 235 5.00 5.45 -0.23
CA PRO A 235 5.54 6.37 0.76
C PRO A 235 4.83 7.73 0.74
N GLY A 236 4.41 8.18 1.91
CA GLY A 236 3.74 9.49 2.07
C GLY A 236 2.25 9.51 1.72
N GLU A 237 1.69 8.39 1.24
CA GLU A 237 0.26 8.28 0.92
C GLU A 237 -0.55 7.56 2.01
N SER A 238 0.02 7.43 3.22
CA SER A 238 -0.69 6.91 4.39
C SER A 238 -1.09 8.01 5.34
N LEU A 239 -2.31 7.92 5.85
CA LEU A 239 -2.88 8.77 6.89
C LEU A 239 -3.50 7.87 7.95
N ASN A 240 -3.18 8.11 9.21
CA ASN A 240 -3.74 7.37 10.33
C ASN A 240 -4.12 8.34 11.46
N ASP A 241 -5.40 8.61 11.58
CA ASP A 241 -5.97 9.50 12.60
C ASP A 241 -6.78 8.73 13.66
N ILE A 242 -6.81 7.39 13.58
CA ILE A 242 -7.66 6.55 14.43
C ILE A 242 -6.83 5.62 15.31
N VAL A 243 -5.96 4.81 14.71
CA VAL A 243 -5.28 3.70 15.39
C VAL A 243 -4.07 4.17 16.18
N ASP A 244 -4.09 4.00 17.49
CA ASP A 244 -2.90 4.03 18.36
C ASP A 244 -2.34 2.62 18.53
N LEU A 245 -1.46 2.22 17.60
CA LEU A 245 -0.87 0.88 17.59
C LEU A 245 0.01 0.63 18.82
N ASP A 246 0.75 1.65 19.28
CA ASP A 246 1.63 1.51 20.44
C ASP A 246 0.80 1.32 21.71
N GLY A 247 -0.26 2.12 21.91
CA GLY A 247 -1.23 1.94 22.99
C GLY A 247 -2.00 0.62 22.92
N PHE A 248 -2.34 0.15 21.71
CA PHE A 248 -2.95 -1.18 21.51
C PHE A 248 -2.04 -2.30 22.03
N VAL A 249 -0.75 -2.25 21.70
CA VAL A 249 0.26 -3.23 22.14
C VAL A 249 0.52 -3.12 23.64
N GLU A 250 0.56 -1.92 24.21
CA GLU A 250 0.78 -1.69 25.64
C GLU A 250 -0.34 -2.22 26.53
N ARG A 251 -1.59 -2.16 26.06
CA ARG A 251 -2.77 -2.60 26.83
C ARG A 251 -2.79 -4.11 27.07
N ASP A 252 -2.21 -4.90 26.15
CA ASP A 252 -2.24 -6.35 26.25
C ASP A 252 -0.91 -6.95 26.74
N PRO A 253 -0.89 -7.74 27.82
CA PRO A 253 0.34 -8.34 28.37
C PRO A 253 1.04 -9.29 27.37
N THR A 254 0.29 -9.96 26.48
CA THR A 254 0.87 -10.91 25.52
C THR A 254 1.56 -10.19 24.38
N LEU A 255 1.08 -9.00 24.00
CA LEU A 255 1.66 -8.17 22.96
C LEU A 255 2.77 -7.27 23.46
N ARG A 256 2.73 -6.85 24.72
CA ARG A 256 3.71 -5.95 25.35
C ARG A 256 5.15 -6.43 25.21
N ARG A 257 5.39 -7.74 25.13
CA ARG A 257 6.71 -8.33 24.86
C ARG A 257 7.35 -7.85 23.54
N HIS A 258 6.55 -7.38 22.59
CA HIS A 258 7.01 -6.91 21.27
C HIS A 258 7.30 -5.40 21.26
N LEU A 259 6.90 -4.66 22.30
CA LEU A 259 7.05 -3.21 22.37
C LEU A 259 8.50 -2.71 22.19
N PRO A 260 9.53 -3.34 22.81
CA PRO A 260 10.91 -2.90 22.64
C PRO A 260 11.37 -2.95 21.18
N GLN A 261 11.00 -4.02 20.43
CA GLN A 261 11.34 -4.15 19.01
C GLN A 261 10.58 -3.12 18.17
N LEU A 262 9.31 -2.84 18.49
CA LEU A 262 8.53 -1.83 17.79
C LEU A 262 9.07 -0.41 18.01
N LEU A 263 9.50 -0.08 19.22
CA LEU A 263 10.08 1.24 19.54
C LEU A 263 11.46 1.43 18.90
N ASP A 264 12.31 0.39 18.86
CA ASP A 264 13.61 0.44 18.19
C ASP A 264 13.46 0.79 16.69
N LEU A 265 12.46 0.21 16.02
CA LEU A 265 12.12 0.55 14.64
C LEU A 265 11.67 2.01 14.46
N SER A 266 11.06 2.62 15.47
CA SER A 266 10.58 4.00 15.38
C SER A 266 11.70 5.03 15.33
N THR A 267 12.84 4.74 15.95
CA THR A 267 14.00 5.63 15.99
C THR A 267 14.76 5.69 14.67
N VAL A 268 14.73 4.59 13.91
CA VAL A 268 15.40 4.50 12.60
C VAL A 268 14.54 5.10 11.48
N ALA A 269 13.22 4.99 11.61
CA ALA A 269 12.25 5.45 10.60
C ALA A 269 11.79 6.91 10.77
N ALA A 270 12.52 7.72 11.55
CA ALA A 270 12.21 9.14 11.74
C ALA A 270 12.52 9.99 10.47
N ASP A 271 12.11 9.51 9.31
CA ASP A 271 11.90 10.37 8.14
C ASP A 271 10.66 11.22 8.47
N LYS A 272 10.89 12.47 8.87
CA LYS A 272 9.88 13.47 9.24
C LYS A 272 9.10 13.93 8.02
N ARG A 273 8.51 12.98 7.26
CA ARG A 273 7.55 13.34 6.23
C ARG A 273 6.27 13.71 6.97
N THR A 274 5.94 14.99 6.94
CA THR A 274 4.65 15.47 7.39
C THR A 274 3.59 14.77 6.55
N PRO A 275 2.60 14.08 7.15
CA PRO A 275 1.50 13.51 6.38
C PRO A 275 0.92 14.61 5.50
N VAL A 276 0.65 14.30 4.24
CA VAL A 276 -0.01 15.24 3.34
C VAL A 276 -1.45 15.39 3.83
N VAL A 277 -1.67 16.39 4.68
CA VAL A 277 -3.02 16.74 5.14
C VAL A 277 -3.82 17.12 3.90
N ASN A 278 -4.91 16.42 3.66
CA ASN A 278 -5.81 16.75 2.57
C ASN A 278 -6.55 18.05 2.89
N GLU A 279 -6.15 19.16 2.26
CA GLU A 279 -6.71 20.51 2.49
C GLU A 279 -8.24 20.62 2.27
N PHE A 280 -8.84 19.62 1.63
CA PHE A 280 -10.28 19.58 1.34
C PHE A 280 -11.07 18.74 2.37
N SER A 281 -10.39 17.96 3.20
CA SER A 281 -11.06 17.23 4.30
C SER A 281 -11.50 18.22 5.38
N GLY A 282 -12.63 17.93 6.03
CA GLY A 282 -13.06 18.71 7.19
C GLY A 282 -12.07 18.52 8.36
N PRO A 283 -12.05 19.46 9.31
CA PRO A 283 -11.03 19.49 10.38
C PRO A 283 -11.14 18.32 11.37
N SER A 284 -12.29 17.66 11.44
CA SER A 284 -12.54 16.50 12.30
C SER A 284 -12.71 15.18 11.54
N TYR A 285 -12.38 15.16 10.24
CA TYR A 285 -12.39 13.93 9.43
C TYR A 285 -11.29 13.00 9.89
N ARG A 286 -11.63 11.76 10.26
CA ARG A 286 -10.69 10.74 10.74
C ARG A 286 -10.79 9.47 9.91
N VAL A 287 -9.64 8.89 9.57
CA VAL A 287 -9.56 7.69 8.74
C VAL A 287 -8.21 6.99 8.94
N VAL A 288 -8.18 5.69 8.78
CA VAL A 288 -6.96 4.97 8.38
C VAL A 288 -7.01 4.83 6.87
N ASN A 289 -6.14 5.55 6.18
CA ASN A 289 -6.04 5.55 4.72
C ASN A 289 -4.62 5.21 4.29
N PHE A 290 -4.48 4.37 3.30
CA PHE A 290 -3.18 4.10 2.66
C PHE A 290 -3.38 3.70 1.21
N VAL A 291 -2.35 3.93 0.40
CA VAL A 291 -2.26 3.47 -0.98
C VAL A 291 -1.21 2.38 -1.08
N ALA A 292 -1.55 1.29 -1.71
CA ALA A 292 -0.62 0.20 -1.98
C ALA A 292 -0.62 -0.18 -3.45
N ASP A 293 0.53 -0.62 -3.94
CA ASP A 293 0.67 -1.17 -5.28
C ASP A 293 0.43 -2.69 -5.20
N LEU A 294 -0.82 -3.10 -5.43
CA LEU A 294 -1.23 -4.50 -5.28
C LEU A 294 -0.70 -5.37 -6.41
N PRO A 295 -0.02 -6.47 -6.11
CA PRO A 295 0.38 -7.46 -7.11
C PRO A 295 -0.84 -8.23 -7.61
N VAL A 296 -0.91 -8.42 -8.91
CA VAL A 296 -1.97 -9.19 -9.59
C VAL A 296 -1.33 -10.10 -10.63
N ARG A 297 -1.70 -11.37 -10.57
CA ARG A 297 -1.23 -12.37 -11.51
C ARG A 297 -2.01 -12.28 -12.83
N VAL A 298 -1.30 -12.18 -13.96
CA VAL A 298 -1.90 -11.99 -15.29
C VAL A 298 -1.80 -13.20 -16.21
N ASP A 299 -1.00 -14.21 -15.90
CA ASP A 299 -0.93 -15.47 -16.66
C ASP A 299 -2.30 -16.18 -16.71
N GLN A 300 -2.99 -16.23 -15.57
CA GLN A 300 -4.34 -16.78 -15.49
C GLN A 300 -5.37 -15.91 -16.24
N LEU A 301 -5.25 -14.59 -16.14
CA LEU A 301 -6.13 -13.65 -16.82
C LEU A 301 -6.05 -13.78 -18.34
N LEU A 302 -4.84 -14.02 -18.85
CA LEU A 302 -4.55 -14.22 -20.28
C LEU A 302 -4.73 -15.66 -20.73
N ASN A 303 -5.02 -16.59 -19.82
CA ASN A 303 -5.05 -18.02 -20.07
C ASN A 303 -3.78 -18.53 -20.76
N ARG A 304 -2.61 -18.03 -20.30
CA ARG A 304 -1.29 -18.39 -20.81
C ARG A 304 -0.47 -19.15 -19.77
N PRO A 305 0.34 -20.14 -20.16
CA PRO A 305 1.20 -20.83 -19.22
C PRO A 305 2.30 -19.90 -18.67
N PRO A 306 2.79 -20.12 -17.45
CA PRO A 306 3.86 -19.31 -16.85
C PRO A 306 5.19 -19.31 -17.61
N GLY A 307 5.42 -20.33 -18.44
CA GLY A 307 6.62 -20.44 -19.31
C GLY A 307 6.44 -19.80 -20.70
N ASP A 308 5.36 -19.04 -20.92
CA ASP A 308 5.18 -18.27 -22.14
C ASP A 308 6.28 -17.19 -22.27
N ASP A 309 6.78 -16.97 -23.49
CA ASP A 309 7.83 -15.99 -23.78
C ASP A 309 7.51 -14.58 -23.26
N LEU A 310 6.22 -14.24 -23.16
CA LEU A 310 5.77 -12.97 -22.61
C LEU A 310 6.21 -12.77 -21.14
N PHE A 311 6.32 -13.87 -20.38
CA PHE A 311 6.62 -13.86 -18.96
C PHE A 311 8.06 -14.23 -18.61
N MET A 312 8.86 -14.67 -19.57
CA MET A 312 10.22 -15.17 -19.33
C MET A 312 11.10 -14.15 -18.61
N ASP A 313 11.10 -12.89 -19.06
CA ASP A 313 11.95 -11.85 -18.49
C ASP A 313 11.35 -11.14 -17.28
N ASN A 314 10.03 -10.86 -17.33
CA ASN A 314 9.35 -9.95 -16.40
C ASN A 314 8.47 -10.67 -15.36
N GLY A 315 8.36 -12.01 -15.47
CA GLY A 315 7.38 -12.76 -14.66
C GLY A 315 5.93 -12.48 -15.08
N SER A 316 4.97 -12.96 -14.30
CA SER A 316 3.52 -12.90 -14.61
C SER A 316 2.73 -12.02 -13.67
N VAL A 317 3.37 -11.11 -12.94
CA VAL A 317 2.75 -10.25 -11.92
C VAL A 317 2.84 -8.79 -12.35
N VAL A 318 1.71 -8.11 -12.37
CA VAL A 318 1.61 -6.66 -12.54
C VAL A 318 1.21 -6.00 -11.24
N PHE A 319 1.37 -4.68 -11.15
CA PHE A 319 1.06 -3.91 -9.95
C PHE A 319 0.01 -2.86 -10.23
N VAL A 320 -0.97 -2.74 -9.32
CA VAL A 320 -2.11 -1.83 -9.46
C VAL A 320 -2.26 -0.97 -8.20
N LEU A 321 -2.13 0.33 -8.39
CA LEU A 321 -2.31 1.30 -7.31
C LEU A 321 -3.76 1.28 -6.81
N THR A 322 -3.91 1.01 -5.53
CA THR A 322 -5.19 0.78 -4.87
C THR A 322 -5.23 1.51 -3.52
N GLU A 323 -6.27 2.30 -3.32
CA GLU A 323 -6.52 3.01 -2.07
C GLU A 323 -7.40 2.18 -1.13
N PHE A 324 -6.99 2.09 0.13
CA PHE A 324 -7.75 1.48 1.22
C PHE A 324 -8.12 2.51 2.25
N GLN A 325 -9.39 2.53 2.66
CA GLN A 325 -9.91 3.34 3.74
C GLN A 325 -10.56 2.45 4.78
N ILE A 326 -10.18 2.60 6.04
CA ILE A 326 -10.73 1.82 7.13
C ILE A 326 -11.16 2.77 8.25
N VAL A 327 -12.38 2.61 8.70
CA VAL A 327 -12.96 3.39 9.80
C VAL A 327 -13.81 2.48 10.67
N ASP A 328 -14.05 2.86 11.90
CA ASP A 328 -15.12 2.26 12.72
C ASP A 328 -16.48 2.92 12.42
N ALA A 329 -17.57 2.24 12.79
CA ALA A 329 -18.93 2.69 12.48
C ALA A 329 -19.23 4.08 13.06
N ARG A 330 -18.78 4.37 14.28
CA ARG A 330 -18.98 5.68 14.92
C ARG A 330 -18.25 6.80 14.19
N THR A 331 -17.00 6.54 13.78
CA THR A 331 -16.20 7.48 13.01
C THR A 331 -16.78 7.67 11.61
N ALA A 332 -17.29 6.59 10.98
CA ALA A 332 -17.96 6.66 9.69
C ALA A 332 -19.17 7.60 9.74
N GLU A 333 -20.05 7.45 10.73
CA GLU A 333 -21.19 8.35 10.95
C GLU A 333 -20.74 9.80 11.16
N ALA A 334 -19.73 10.04 12.00
CA ALA A 334 -19.21 11.38 12.26
C ALA A 334 -18.59 12.05 11.01
N ASN A 335 -18.01 11.26 10.13
CA ASN A 335 -17.43 11.75 8.86
C ASN A 335 -18.49 12.16 7.82
N GLU A 336 -19.73 11.72 7.95
CA GLU A 336 -20.83 12.12 7.02
C GLU A 336 -21.57 13.37 7.47
N ILE A 337 -21.21 13.96 8.63
CA ILE A 337 -21.91 15.10 9.22
C ILE A 337 -21.14 16.42 9.00
N GLY A 338 -21.86 17.46 8.56
CA GLY A 338 -21.35 18.83 8.49
C GLY A 338 -20.20 19.03 7.50
N GLU A 339 -19.13 19.70 7.93
CA GLU A 339 -17.97 20.02 7.10
C GLU A 339 -17.15 18.80 6.67
N ASN A 340 -17.33 17.66 7.32
CA ASN A 340 -16.66 16.40 6.97
C ASN A 340 -17.36 15.66 5.84
N SER A 341 -18.61 16.00 5.51
CA SER A 341 -19.41 15.29 4.52
C SER A 341 -18.74 15.23 3.14
N HIS A 342 -18.99 14.14 2.43
CA HIS A 342 -18.46 13.95 1.06
C HIS A 342 -18.95 15.06 0.11
N GLU A 343 -20.15 15.57 0.30
CA GLU A 343 -20.69 16.68 -0.48
C GLU A 343 -19.92 17.98 -0.21
N GLY A 344 -19.69 18.34 1.05
CA GLY A 344 -18.87 19.48 1.41
C GLY A 344 -17.42 19.40 0.90
N TYR A 345 -16.84 18.19 0.89
CA TYR A 345 -15.53 17.95 0.29
C TYR A 345 -15.53 18.27 -1.22
N LYS A 346 -16.51 17.75 -1.97
CA LYS A 346 -16.65 18.01 -3.41
C LYS A 346 -16.87 19.49 -3.71
N GLU A 347 -17.69 20.17 -2.94
CA GLU A 347 -17.93 21.61 -3.09
C GLU A 347 -16.64 22.42 -2.91
N ARG A 348 -15.85 22.14 -1.87
CA ARG A 348 -14.55 22.81 -1.63
C ARG A 348 -13.58 22.60 -2.80
N GLN A 349 -13.51 21.38 -3.34
CA GLN A 349 -12.69 21.10 -4.54
C GLN A 349 -13.16 21.91 -5.75
N ILE A 350 -14.45 21.91 -6.05
CA ILE A 350 -15.03 22.63 -7.19
C ILE A 350 -14.79 24.14 -7.04
N MET A 351 -14.99 24.69 -5.85
CA MET A 351 -14.73 26.13 -5.59
C MET A 351 -13.25 26.47 -5.84
N ARG A 352 -12.31 25.62 -5.39
CA ARG A 352 -10.88 25.81 -5.63
C ARG A 352 -10.53 25.78 -7.11
N VAL A 353 -11.08 24.82 -7.87
CA VAL A 353 -10.90 24.70 -9.33
C VAL A 353 -11.44 25.93 -10.03
N LYS A 354 -12.68 26.34 -9.72
CA LYS A 354 -13.27 27.56 -10.29
C LYS A 354 -12.42 28.81 -10.04
N ALA A 355 -11.93 28.99 -8.82
CA ALA A 355 -11.08 30.11 -8.45
C ALA A 355 -9.75 30.12 -9.26
N ARG A 356 -9.14 28.94 -9.45
CA ARG A 356 -7.89 28.82 -10.23
C ARG A 356 -8.08 29.13 -11.70
N LEU A 357 -9.12 28.56 -12.31
CA LEU A 357 -9.40 28.79 -13.74
C LEU A 357 -9.86 30.22 -14.00
N ALA A 358 -10.70 30.80 -13.13
CA ALA A 358 -11.15 32.18 -13.26
C ALA A 358 -10.01 33.21 -13.13
N HIS A 359 -8.96 32.89 -12.33
CA HIS A 359 -7.78 33.79 -12.21
C HIS A 359 -7.04 33.87 -13.56
N GLY A 360 -6.81 32.76 -14.24
CA GLY A 360 -6.22 32.75 -15.57
C GLY A 360 -7.05 33.50 -16.62
N MET A 361 -8.40 33.36 -16.57
CA MET A 361 -9.31 34.06 -17.48
C MET A 361 -9.32 35.57 -17.26
N LYS A 362 -9.13 36.07 -16.03
CA LYS A 362 -9.04 37.53 -15.76
C LYS A 362 -7.76 38.15 -16.30
N ASP A 363 -6.66 37.42 -16.23
CA ASP A 363 -5.37 37.87 -16.75
C ASP A 363 -5.37 37.97 -18.29
N GLU A 364 -6.14 37.11 -18.98
CA GLU A 364 -6.33 37.19 -20.44
C GLU A 364 -7.23 38.37 -20.86
N GLY A 365 -8.18 38.75 -20.03
CA GLY A 365 -9.06 39.90 -20.29
C GLY A 365 -8.37 41.27 -20.24
N GLU A 366 -7.24 41.39 -19.55
CA GLU A 366 -6.42 42.61 -19.50
C GLU A 366 -5.25 42.64 -20.49
N ARG A 367 -4.91 41.50 -21.09
CA ARG A 367 -3.91 41.38 -22.15
C ARG A 367 -4.61 41.02 -23.46
N THR A 368 -5.07 42.00 -24.20
CA THR A 368 -5.34 41.79 -25.62
C THR A 368 -3.97 41.49 -26.26
N PRO A 369 -3.68 40.26 -26.68
CA PRO A 369 -2.45 40.02 -27.42
C PRO A 369 -2.55 40.83 -28.70
N PRO A 370 -1.44 41.51 -29.15
CA PRO A 370 -1.45 42.13 -30.47
C PRO A 370 -1.88 41.04 -31.46
N LEU A 371 -2.89 41.35 -32.26
CA LEU A 371 -3.32 40.50 -33.35
C LEU A 371 -2.07 40.13 -34.14
N LEU A 372 -1.64 38.88 -34.05
CA LEU A 372 -0.66 38.31 -34.96
C LEU A 372 -1.25 38.44 -36.36
N ASP A 373 -0.75 39.43 -37.11
CA ASP A 373 -1.09 39.57 -38.49
C ASP A 373 -0.57 38.36 -39.28
N LEU A 374 -1.44 37.38 -39.49
CA LEU A 374 -1.15 36.17 -40.24
C LEU A 374 -1.07 36.41 -41.75
N THR A 375 -1.19 37.69 -42.22
CA THR A 375 -1.21 38.00 -43.64
C THR A 375 0.16 38.13 -44.29
N GLY A 376 1.27 38.02 -43.52
CA GLY A 376 2.61 37.76 -44.05
C GLY A 376 3.07 38.65 -45.21
N ARG A 377 2.62 39.93 -45.31
CA ARG A 377 3.20 40.88 -46.27
C ARG A 377 4.36 41.63 -45.62
N GLN A 378 5.55 41.22 -45.97
CA GLN A 378 6.74 42.06 -45.92
C GLN A 378 6.61 43.07 -47.06
N ASP A 379 6.21 44.29 -46.76
CA ASP A 379 6.44 45.40 -47.67
C ASP A 379 7.94 45.70 -47.60
N GLY A 380 8.62 45.37 -48.68
CA GLY A 380 10.00 45.72 -48.91
C GLY A 380 10.12 47.25 -49.08
N ASP A 381 10.83 47.87 -48.17
CA ASP A 381 11.30 49.22 -48.28
C ASP A 381 12.52 49.26 -49.25
N LEU A 382 12.26 49.71 -50.47
CA LEU A 382 13.28 50.11 -51.44
C LEU A 382 13.67 51.56 -51.11
N GLY A 383 14.67 51.75 -50.23
CA GLY A 383 15.32 53.02 -50.02
C GLY A 383 16.28 53.33 -51.15
N HIS A 384 15.97 54.36 -51.91
CA HIS A 384 16.88 55.09 -52.80
C HIS A 384 17.74 56.06 -51.95
N ASP A 385 19.00 56.04 -52.16
CA ASP A 385 20.13 56.90 -52.30
C ASP A 385 21.37 56.45 -51.51
#